data_fd409ed0ee57ed6f18fdb77bf2ab62f1
#
_entry.id   fd409ed0ee57ed6f18fdb77bf2ab62f1
#
_cell.length_a   1.000
_cell.length_b   1.000
_cell.length_c   1.000
_cell.angle_alpha   90.00
_cell.angle_beta   90.00
_cell.angle_gamma   90.00
#
_symmetry.space_group_name_H-M   'P 1'
#
loop_
_entity.id
_entity.type
_entity.pdbx_description
1 polymer ?
#
loop_
_entity_poly.entity_id
_entity_poly.type
_entity_poly.pdbx_seq_one_letter_code
_entity_poly.pdbx_strand_id
1 'polypeptide(L)'
;MNYTLDDEIAAIATALAPAALGIVRTSGARSIELISRFFSRPNALLQAQGHTLVYGWIHDEGVKIDEVILCVYRAPKSNTGENAVEILCHGGPGIVKAIYRLCIKYGFRAAERGEFTFRSFIHGKADLTRAEAVREIIDSKTNTAQQKAAGRLSGTVFREIETIKTDLMAALAALEVGIEYPEDEETIADSFDEALLKKPLSALQQLAASWQTEKIYQAGVRLVLVGKTNAGKSSLFNALLKEDRAIVSDIHGTTRDWLEAELDFKGIPAHIFDTAGLRATEDTIEAIGVQRSVELVSAADIVLYLIDGTKPPTEEDSAFIERNTAPLIIVQTKADKGQPEPLPAALQRYPAVSLSSKTGAGLDVLIDTVVGLVTADTALPMQNAGVSLGTERQKEAVTTALESTRHALEAGLSGYPLDAVIQDVEEAVHALGSVTGEVRSDDILDKIFSGFCVGK
;
A
#
# COMPACT_ATOMS: atom_id res chain seq x y z
N MET A 1 19.37 -6.67 -9.51
CA MET A 1 18.67 -6.57 -10.84
C MET A 1 19.67 -6.24 -11.94
N ASN A 2 19.55 -6.91 -13.10
CA ASN A 2 20.38 -6.57 -14.28
C ASN A 2 19.56 -5.75 -15.29
N TYR A 3 19.08 -4.57 -14.87
CA TYR A 3 18.48 -3.64 -15.81
C TYR A 3 19.59 -3.02 -16.68
N THR A 4 19.56 -3.29 -17.96
CA THR A 4 20.37 -2.57 -18.96
C THR A 4 19.55 -1.35 -19.40
N LEU A 5 20.11 -0.15 -19.23
CA LEU A 5 19.42 1.10 -19.57
C LEU A 5 19.50 1.48 -21.07
N ASP A 6 20.40 0.85 -21.81
CA ASP A 6 20.69 1.20 -23.20
C ASP A 6 19.88 0.40 -24.22
N ASP A 7 18.90 -0.40 -23.77
CA ASP A 7 18.08 -1.25 -24.63
C ASP A 7 16.62 -0.80 -24.69
N GLU A 8 15.95 -1.16 -25.76
CA GLU A 8 14.54 -0.94 -25.96
C GLU A 8 13.72 -2.04 -25.28
N ILE A 9 12.73 -1.66 -24.49
CA ILE A 9 11.87 -2.59 -23.75
C ILE A 9 10.42 -2.51 -24.20
N ALA A 10 9.74 -3.64 -24.13
CA ALA A 10 8.31 -3.75 -24.37
C ALA A 10 7.59 -4.59 -23.29
N ALA A 11 6.36 -4.23 -22.98
CA ALA A 11 5.51 -4.98 -22.08
C ALA A 11 4.03 -4.87 -22.46
N ILE A 12 3.25 -5.87 -22.06
CA ILE A 12 1.79 -5.80 -22.06
C ILE A 12 1.39 -5.07 -20.78
N ALA A 13 0.70 -3.93 -20.93
CA ALA A 13 0.36 -3.05 -19.81
C ALA A 13 -1.06 -3.29 -19.24
N THR A 14 -1.92 -4.00 -19.97
CA THR A 14 -3.29 -4.34 -19.57
C THR A 14 -3.43 -5.82 -19.20
N ALA A 15 -4.45 -6.15 -18.41
CA ALA A 15 -4.77 -7.55 -18.13
C ALA A 15 -5.03 -8.35 -19.42
N LEU A 16 -4.58 -9.60 -19.46
CA LEU A 16 -4.80 -10.52 -20.59
C LEU A 16 -6.15 -11.23 -20.48
N ALA A 17 -7.22 -10.45 -20.48
CA ALA A 17 -8.60 -10.92 -20.54
C ALA A 17 -9.33 -10.25 -21.71
N PRO A 18 -10.42 -10.83 -22.24
CA PRO A 18 -11.24 -10.15 -23.26
C PRO A 18 -11.71 -8.79 -22.75
N ALA A 19 -11.32 -7.73 -23.44
CA ALA A 19 -11.63 -6.35 -23.09
C ALA A 19 -11.84 -5.52 -24.37
N ALA A 20 -12.36 -4.30 -24.26
CA ALA A 20 -12.51 -3.42 -25.41
C ALA A 20 -11.16 -2.98 -25.98
N LEU A 21 -10.20 -2.68 -25.10
CA LEU A 21 -8.87 -2.22 -25.46
C LEU A 21 -7.77 -3.02 -24.74
N GLY A 22 -6.64 -3.18 -25.42
CA GLY A 22 -5.37 -3.67 -24.89
C GLY A 22 -4.26 -2.66 -25.13
N ILE A 23 -3.25 -2.64 -24.29
CA ILE A 23 -2.12 -1.73 -24.40
C ILE A 23 -0.82 -2.51 -24.37
N VAL A 24 0.02 -2.32 -25.39
CA VAL A 24 1.43 -2.71 -25.37
C VAL A 24 2.26 -1.45 -25.24
N ARG A 25 3.10 -1.39 -24.22
CA ARG A 25 3.94 -0.24 -23.87
C ARG A 25 5.38 -0.51 -24.26
N THR A 26 6.07 0.51 -24.79
CA THR A 26 7.48 0.44 -25.14
C THR A 26 8.25 1.64 -24.58
N SER A 27 9.55 1.48 -24.32
CA SER A 27 10.47 2.56 -23.93
C SER A 27 11.88 2.28 -24.43
N GLY A 28 12.62 3.34 -24.74
CA GLY A 28 14.01 3.31 -25.20
C GLY A 28 14.26 4.28 -26.34
N ALA A 29 15.52 4.59 -26.58
CA ALA A 29 15.95 5.64 -27.55
C ALA A 29 15.37 5.45 -28.95
N ARG A 30 15.31 4.20 -29.42
CA ARG A 30 14.85 3.81 -30.77
C ARG A 30 13.41 3.30 -30.83
N SER A 31 12.62 3.40 -29.75
CA SER A 31 11.25 2.85 -29.69
C SER A 31 10.39 3.28 -30.87
N ILE A 32 10.41 4.58 -31.22
CA ILE A 32 9.63 5.13 -32.35
C ILE A 32 10.09 4.55 -33.68
N GLU A 33 11.41 4.46 -33.89
CA GLU A 33 11.99 3.91 -35.11
C GLU A 33 11.63 2.43 -35.30
N LEU A 34 11.79 1.63 -34.23
CA LEU A 34 11.51 0.19 -34.32
C LEU A 34 10.03 -0.09 -34.62
N ILE A 35 9.11 0.63 -33.99
CA ILE A 35 7.67 0.48 -34.25
C ILE A 35 7.31 0.91 -35.68
N SER A 36 7.99 1.91 -36.23
CA SER A 36 7.73 2.36 -37.60
C SER A 36 7.91 1.27 -38.65
N ARG A 37 8.70 0.21 -38.38
CA ARG A 37 8.98 -0.89 -39.28
C ARG A 37 7.79 -1.84 -39.50
N PHE A 38 6.86 -1.89 -38.58
CA PHE A 38 5.66 -2.74 -38.67
C PHE A 38 4.35 -1.95 -38.51
N PHE A 39 4.41 -0.63 -38.74
CA PHE A 39 3.26 0.27 -38.72
C PHE A 39 2.96 0.81 -40.12
N SER A 40 1.69 0.88 -40.51
CA SER A 40 1.23 1.23 -41.86
C SER A 40 1.58 2.67 -42.32
N ARG A 41 1.87 3.57 -41.38
CA ARG A 41 2.17 4.99 -41.63
C ARG A 41 3.49 5.42 -41.00
N PRO A 42 4.63 4.81 -41.42
CA PRO A 42 5.93 5.01 -40.77
C PRO A 42 6.36 6.48 -40.74
N ASN A 43 6.19 7.24 -41.84
CA ASN A 43 6.59 8.63 -41.90
C ASN A 43 5.77 9.50 -40.95
N ALA A 44 4.46 9.23 -40.80
CA ALA A 44 3.61 9.95 -39.85
C ALA A 44 4.05 9.69 -38.40
N LEU A 45 4.47 8.47 -38.07
CA LEU A 45 4.98 8.10 -36.76
C LEU A 45 6.37 8.75 -36.49
N LEU A 46 7.28 8.66 -37.44
CA LEU A 46 8.62 9.22 -37.29
C LEU A 46 8.63 10.75 -37.15
N GLN A 47 7.67 11.44 -37.80
CA GLN A 47 7.52 12.91 -37.73
C GLN A 47 6.60 13.36 -36.60
N ALA A 48 5.90 12.45 -35.92
CA ALA A 48 4.99 12.77 -34.84
C ALA A 48 5.70 13.51 -33.70
N GLN A 49 5.10 14.58 -33.21
CA GLN A 49 5.58 15.26 -32.00
C GLN A 49 5.24 14.44 -30.76
N GLY A 50 5.93 14.74 -29.64
CA GLY A 50 5.57 14.14 -28.35
C GLY A 50 4.15 14.54 -27.92
N HIS A 51 3.46 13.62 -27.22
CA HIS A 51 2.06 13.75 -26.76
C HIS A 51 1.07 13.85 -27.91
N THR A 52 1.30 13.12 -28.98
CA THR A 52 0.39 13.04 -30.13
C THR A 52 -0.09 11.61 -30.36
N LEU A 53 -1.22 11.50 -31.04
CA LEU A 53 -1.83 10.23 -31.43
C LEU A 53 -1.64 10.01 -32.93
N VAL A 54 -1.23 8.81 -33.31
CA VAL A 54 -1.09 8.41 -34.73
C VAL A 54 -1.93 7.15 -34.98
N TYR A 55 -2.96 7.29 -35.81
CA TYR A 55 -3.83 6.20 -36.20
C TYR A 55 -3.24 5.41 -37.38
N GLY A 56 -3.39 4.09 -37.39
CA GLY A 56 -2.99 3.23 -38.48
C GLY A 56 -3.14 1.74 -38.17
N TRP A 57 -2.45 0.90 -38.92
CA TRP A 57 -2.48 -0.55 -38.78
C TRP A 57 -1.13 -1.09 -38.37
N ILE A 58 -1.16 -2.07 -37.48
CA ILE A 58 0.00 -2.96 -37.24
C ILE A 58 -0.07 -4.09 -38.28
N HIS A 59 1.06 -4.39 -38.90
CA HIS A 59 1.19 -5.47 -39.87
C HIS A 59 2.51 -6.21 -39.68
N ASP A 60 2.57 -7.47 -40.08
CA ASP A 60 3.78 -8.28 -40.15
C ASP A 60 3.92 -8.77 -41.59
N GLU A 61 5.03 -8.42 -42.26
CA GLU A 61 5.31 -8.83 -43.65
C GLU A 61 4.14 -8.59 -44.62
N GLY A 62 3.45 -7.46 -44.43
CA GLY A 62 2.32 -7.08 -45.27
C GLY A 62 0.96 -7.61 -44.82
N VAL A 63 0.91 -8.52 -43.85
CA VAL A 63 -0.36 -9.04 -43.28
C VAL A 63 -0.82 -8.12 -42.15
N LYS A 64 -2.03 -7.57 -42.27
CA LYS A 64 -2.64 -6.74 -41.24
C LYS A 64 -3.01 -7.57 -40.02
N ILE A 65 -2.64 -7.08 -38.83
CA ILE A 65 -2.91 -7.72 -37.55
C ILE A 65 -4.04 -7.00 -36.84
N ASP A 66 -3.93 -5.68 -36.67
CA ASP A 66 -4.95 -4.89 -35.98
C ASP A 66 -4.87 -3.42 -36.37
N GLU A 67 -5.98 -2.74 -36.22
CA GLU A 67 -6.13 -1.30 -36.33
C GLU A 67 -5.86 -0.66 -34.97
N VAL A 68 -4.92 0.29 -34.91
CA VAL A 68 -4.40 0.79 -33.64
C VAL A 68 -4.30 2.31 -33.59
N ILE A 69 -4.22 2.83 -32.38
CA ILE A 69 -3.80 4.19 -32.08
C ILE A 69 -2.46 4.12 -31.33
N LEU A 70 -1.47 4.80 -31.86
CA LEU A 70 -0.17 4.93 -31.21
C LEU A 70 -0.11 6.25 -30.43
N CYS A 71 0.10 6.18 -29.10
CA CYS A 71 0.42 7.34 -28.27
C CYS A 71 1.94 7.53 -28.31
N VAL A 72 2.41 8.65 -28.84
CA VAL A 72 3.84 8.94 -29.04
C VAL A 72 4.35 9.88 -27.95
N TYR A 73 5.42 9.48 -27.29
CA TYR A 73 6.12 10.29 -26.30
C TYR A 73 7.59 10.43 -26.71
N ARG A 74 8.12 11.66 -26.65
CA ARG A 74 9.52 11.93 -26.95
C ARG A 74 10.28 12.36 -25.70
N ALA A 75 11.49 11.85 -25.58
CA ALA A 75 12.44 12.25 -24.55
C ALA A 75 12.62 13.78 -24.52
N PRO A 76 12.76 14.40 -23.34
CA PRO A 76 12.63 13.84 -22.01
C PRO A 76 11.17 13.86 -21.47
N LYS A 77 10.17 14.20 -22.30
CA LYS A 77 8.76 14.37 -21.91
C LYS A 77 7.98 13.07 -22.07
N SER A 78 8.34 12.06 -21.27
CA SER A 78 7.66 10.77 -21.16
C SER A 78 7.71 10.31 -19.71
N ASN A 79 7.03 9.22 -19.39
CA ASN A 79 7.07 8.62 -18.05
C ASN A 79 8.47 8.16 -17.68
N THR A 80 9.16 7.48 -18.58
CA THR A 80 10.51 6.96 -18.36
C THR A 80 11.64 7.97 -18.62
N GLY A 81 11.32 9.14 -19.20
CA GLY A 81 12.31 10.10 -19.67
C GLY A 81 12.89 9.76 -21.05
N GLU A 82 12.56 8.61 -21.62
CA GLU A 82 13.01 8.12 -22.93
C GLU A 82 11.94 8.36 -24.02
N ASN A 83 12.25 8.05 -25.28
CA ASN A 83 11.21 7.89 -26.29
C ASN A 83 10.35 6.69 -25.93
N ALA A 84 9.04 6.84 -26.01
CA ALA A 84 8.11 5.77 -25.68
C ALA A 84 6.91 5.79 -26.64
N VAL A 85 6.35 4.62 -26.90
CA VAL A 85 5.10 4.48 -27.64
C VAL A 85 4.19 3.51 -26.89
N GLU A 86 2.94 3.91 -26.70
CA GLU A 86 1.89 3.00 -26.24
C GLU A 86 1.01 2.65 -27.44
N ILE A 87 0.88 1.36 -27.71
CA ILE A 87 0.08 0.81 -28.80
C ILE A 87 -1.28 0.41 -28.22
N LEU A 88 -2.31 1.20 -28.51
CA LEU A 88 -3.68 0.93 -28.14
C LEU A 88 -4.30 0.08 -29.24
N CYS A 89 -4.61 -1.17 -28.92
CA CYS A 89 -5.16 -2.17 -29.84
C CYS A 89 -6.49 -2.72 -29.29
N HIS A 90 -7.18 -3.55 -30.08
CA HIS A 90 -8.32 -4.30 -29.55
C HIS A 90 -7.89 -5.26 -28.44
N GLY A 91 -8.70 -5.36 -27.37
CA GLY A 91 -8.37 -6.06 -26.12
C GLY A 91 -8.48 -7.59 -26.17
N GLY A 92 -8.44 -8.19 -27.36
CA GLY A 92 -8.37 -9.64 -27.52
C GLY A 92 -6.99 -10.17 -27.07
N PRO A 93 -6.87 -11.15 -26.16
CA PRO A 93 -5.58 -11.66 -25.67
C PRO A 93 -4.65 -12.14 -26.79
N GLY A 94 -5.22 -12.68 -27.89
CA GLY A 94 -4.45 -13.10 -29.08
C GLY A 94 -3.80 -11.93 -29.79
N ILE A 95 -4.52 -10.83 -29.98
CA ILE A 95 -4.07 -9.61 -30.66
C ILE A 95 -2.98 -8.93 -29.84
N VAL A 96 -3.23 -8.72 -28.54
CA VAL A 96 -2.26 -8.09 -27.62
C VAL A 96 -0.93 -8.87 -27.61
N LYS A 97 -1.00 -10.22 -27.54
CA LYS A 97 0.18 -11.09 -27.60
C LYS A 97 0.87 -11.04 -28.96
N ALA A 98 0.12 -10.94 -30.06
CA ALA A 98 0.70 -10.85 -31.41
C ALA A 98 1.50 -9.55 -31.57
N ILE A 99 0.93 -8.41 -31.16
CA ILE A 99 1.63 -7.11 -31.21
C ILE A 99 2.86 -7.10 -30.32
N TYR A 100 2.76 -7.64 -29.08
CA TYR A 100 3.91 -7.78 -28.20
C TYR A 100 5.03 -8.63 -28.81
N ARG A 101 4.71 -9.77 -29.43
CA ARG A 101 5.69 -10.62 -30.12
C ARG A 101 6.35 -9.89 -31.29
N LEU A 102 5.63 -9.04 -32.00
CA LEU A 102 6.23 -8.19 -33.03
C LEU A 102 7.23 -7.22 -32.43
N CYS A 103 6.93 -6.56 -31.32
CA CYS A 103 7.92 -5.72 -30.65
C CYS A 103 9.21 -6.51 -30.39
N ILE A 104 9.11 -7.74 -29.83
CA ILE A 104 10.27 -8.60 -29.59
C ILE A 104 10.99 -8.97 -30.91
N LYS A 105 10.23 -9.36 -31.96
CA LYS A 105 10.80 -9.69 -33.31
C LYS A 105 11.59 -8.53 -33.89
N TYR A 106 11.14 -7.29 -33.66
CA TYR A 106 11.77 -6.08 -34.23
C TYR A 106 12.81 -5.42 -33.33
N GLY A 107 13.23 -6.04 -32.24
CA GLY A 107 14.40 -5.67 -31.47
C GLY A 107 14.13 -5.06 -30.08
N PHE A 108 12.91 -5.16 -29.58
CA PHE A 108 12.65 -4.88 -28.17
C PHE A 108 12.97 -6.12 -27.32
N ARG A 109 13.47 -5.90 -26.12
CA ARG A 109 13.55 -6.92 -25.07
C ARG A 109 12.25 -6.90 -24.24
N ALA A 110 11.90 -8.05 -23.67
CA ALA A 110 10.86 -8.11 -22.65
C ALA A 110 11.26 -7.24 -21.44
N ALA A 111 10.38 -6.36 -21.03
CA ALA A 111 10.60 -5.57 -19.82
C ALA A 111 10.53 -6.45 -18.58
N GLU A 112 11.40 -6.20 -17.62
CA GLU A 112 11.37 -6.79 -16.29
C GLU A 112 10.27 -6.15 -15.42
N ARG A 113 10.00 -6.74 -14.24
CA ARG A 113 9.06 -6.19 -13.28
C ARG A 113 9.52 -4.81 -12.81
N GLY A 114 8.64 -3.82 -12.81
CA GLY A 114 8.94 -2.46 -12.33
C GLY A 114 9.91 -1.66 -13.20
N GLU A 115 10.36 -2.17 -14.35
CA GLU A 115 11.44 -1.56 -15.14
C GLU A 115 11.07 -0.17 -15.69
N PHE A 116 9.83 0.06 -16.09
CA PHE A 116 9.40 1.40 -16.54
C PHE A 116 9.47 2.41 -15.41
N THR A 117 9.06 2.03 -14.20
CA THR A 117 9.12 2.90 -13.02
C THR A 117 10.57 3.10 -12.56
N PHE A 118 11.40 2.06 -12.66
CA PHE A 118 12.84 2.15 -12.40
C PHE A 118 13.53 3.13 -13.35
N ARG A 119 13.26 3.05 -14.66
CA ARG A 119 13.78 4.02 -15.64
C ARG A 119 13.29 5.44 -15.37
N SER A 120 12.03 5.59 -14.95
CA SER A 120 11.50 6.88 -14.49
C SER A 120 12.29 7.45 -13.30
N PHE A 121 12.63 6.61 -12.33
CA PHE A 121 13.44 6.99 -11.18
C PHE A 121 14.87 7.36 -11.59
N ILE A 122 15.56 6.53 -12.38
CA ILE A 122 16.95 6.78 -12.81
C ILE A 122 17.06 8.07 -13.63
N HIS A 123 16.06 8.38 -14.45
CA HIS A 123 16.02 9.62 -15.24
C HIS A 123 15.45 10.82 -14.47
N GLY A 124 15.29 10.73 -13.14
CA GLY A 124 14.85 11.83 -12.28
C GLY A 124 13.41 12.29 -12.52
N LYS A 125 12.54 11.43 -13.09
CA LYS A 125 11.12 11.72 -13.31
C LYS A 125 10.28 11.48 -12.06
N ALA A 126 10.70 10.54 -11.23
CA ALA A 126 10.09 10.22 -9.95
C ALA A 126 11.19 9.96 -8.92
N ASP A 127 10.93 10.28 -7.67
CA ASP A 127 11.69 9.82 -6.52
C ASP A 127 11.17 8.45 -6.03
N LEU A 128 11.87 7.81 -5.07
CA LEU A 128 11.45 6.49 -4.57
C LEU A 128 10.08 6.53 -3.87
N THR A 129 9.71 7.64 -3.23
CA THR A 129 8.40 7.74 -2.55
C THR A 129 7.25 7.72 -3.55
N ARG A 130 7.41 8.39 -4.69
CA ARG A 130 6.46 8.35 -5.81
C ARG A 130 6.44 7.01 -6.51
N ALA A 131 7.62 6.40 -6.71
CA ALA A 131 7.71 5.07 -7.28
C ALA A 131 6.92 4.06 -6.44
N GLU A 132 7.13 4.00 -5.13
CA GLU A 132 6.38 3.14 -4.21
C GLU A 132 4.86 3.43 -4.24
N ALA A 133 4.47 4.72 -4.29
CA ALA A 133 3.07 5.14 -4.34
C ALA A 133 2.32 4.64 -5.60
N VAL A 134 3.01 4.42 -6.74
CA VAL A 134 2.41 3.80 -7.93
C VAL A 134 1.88 2.41 -7.61
N ARG A 135 2.63 1.61 -6.84
CA ARG A 135 2.21 0.28 -6.41
C ARG A 135 1.04 0.38 -5.42
N GLU A 136 1.14 1.27 -4.45
CA GLU A 136 0.09 1.47 -3.45
C GLU A 136 -1.27 1.81 -4.09
N ILE A 137 -1.29 2.67 -5.12
CA ILE A 137 -2.52 2.99 -5.86
C ILE A 137 -3.12 1.75 -6.51
N ILE A 138 -2.28 0.88 -7.11
CA ILE A 138 -2.74 -0.33 -7.80
C ILE A 138 -3.29 -1.34 -6.80
N ASP A 139 -2.64 -1.48 -5.65
CA ASP A 139 -3.00 -2.43 -4.60
C ASP A 139 -4.11 -1.90 -3.68
N SER A 140 -4.49 -0.62 -3.79
CA SER A 140 -5.52 0.04 -2.97
C SER A 140 -6.88 -0.61 -3.13
N LYS A 141 -7.52 -0.97 -2.02
CA LYS A 141 -8.81 -1.65 -1.99
C LYS A 141 -9.99 -0.75 -1.60
N THR A 142 -9.70 0.39 -0.96
CA THR A 142 -10.71 1.35 -0.53
C THR A 142 -10.43 2.74 -1.09
N ASN A 143 -11.46 3.58 -1.19
CA ASN A 143 -11.32 4.96 -1.65
C ASN A 143 -10.36 5.76 -0.76
N THR A 144 -10.36 5.52 0.54
CA THR A 144 -9.47 6.21 1.49
C THR A 144 -8.02 5.82 1.25
N ALA A 145 -7.71 4.53 1.11
CA ALA A 145 -6.36 4.04 0.78
C ALA A 145 -5.88 4.63 -0.55
N GLN A 146 -6.76 4.65 -1.58
CA GLN A 146 -6.45 5.23 -2.89
C GLN A 146 -6.13 6.74 -2.80
N GLN A 147 -6.92 7.53 -2.06
CA GLN A 147 -6.69 8.96 -1.90
C GLN A 147 -5.35 9.25 -1.21
N LYS A 148 -5.01 8.48 -0.17
CA LYS A 148 -3.73 8.58 0.52
C LYS A 148 -2.55 8.23 -0.40
N ALA A 149 -2.63 7.14 -1.15
CA ALA A 149 -1.62 6.75 -2.13
C ALA A 149 -1.48 7.80 -3.26
N ALA A 150 -2.58 8.39 -3.74
CA ALA A 150 -2.56 9.47 -4.72
C ALA A 150 -1.89 10.74 -4.17
N GLY A 151 -2.10 11.06 -2.89
CA GLY A 151 -1.38 12.12 -2.18
C GLY A 151 0.15 11.89 -2.23
N ARG A 152 0.61 10.68 -1.89
CA ARG A 152 2.02 10.30 -1.95
C ARG A 152 2.58 10.36 -3.38
N LEU A 153 1.83 9.86 -4.36
CA LEU A 153 2.22 9.98 -5.77
C LEU A 153 2.36 11.45 -6.22
N SER A 154 1.55 12.36 -5.68
CA SER A 154 1.70 13.81 -5.91
C SER A 154 2.92 14.44 -5.23
N GLY A 155 3.67 13.65 -4.43
CA GLY A 155 4.92 14.04 -3.77
C GLY A 155 4.72 14.69 -2.40
N THR A 156 3.66 14.39 -1.67
CA THR A 156 3.47 14.94 -0.30
C THR A 156 4.57 14.48 0.64
N VAL A 157 4.90 13.16 0.64
CA VAL A 157 5.99 12.61 1.47
C VAL A 157 7.34 13.18 1.07
N PHE A 158 7.63 13.25 -0.22
CA PHE A 158 8.87 13.84 -0.73
C PHE A 158 9.09 15.27 -0.18
N ARG A 159 8.08 16.13 -0.29
CA ARG A 159 8.18 17.52 0.20
C ARG A 159 8.38 17.60 1.69
N GLU A 160 7.71 16.75 2.47
CA GLU A 160 7.87 16.72 3.93
C GLU A 160 9.29 16.30 4.32
N ILE A 161 9.81 15.23 3.72
CA ILE A 161 11.19 14.75 3.93
C ILE A 161 12.20 15.83 3.56
N GLU A 162 12.04 16.50 2.42
CA GLU A 162 12.94 17.58 2.00
C GLU A 162 12.89 18.80 2.96
N THR A 163 11.73 19.10 3.54
CA THR A 163 11.59 20.16 4.54
C THR A 163 12.37 19.81 5.81
N ILE A 164 12.18 18.60 6.34
CA ILE A 164 12.88 18.14 7.54
C ILE A 164 14.40 18.08 7.30
N LYS A 165 14.79 17.57 6.14
CA LYS A 165 16.20 17.47 5.75
C LYS A 165 16.85 18.86 5.62
N THR A 166 16.13 19.86 5.07
CA THR A 166 16.59 21.24 4.99
C THR A 166 16.81 21.83 6.40
N ASP A 167 15.90 21.58 7.33
CA ASP A 167 16.05 22.03 8.72
C ASP A 167 17.28 21.37 9.40
N LEU A 168 17.50 20.06 9.19
CA LEU A 168 18.68 19.33 9.72
C LEU A 168 19.99 19.81 9.09
N MET A 169 20.00 20.06 7.78
CA MET A 169 21.18 20.63 7.09
C MET A 169 21.53 22.05 7.58
N ALA A 170 20.52 22.86 7.90
CA ALA A 170 20.75 24.16 8.51
C ALA A 170 21.33 24.04 9.94
N ALA A 171 20.85 23.06 10.72
CA ALA A 171 21.41 22.76 12.02
C ALA A 171 22.86 22.28 11.90
N LEU A 172 23.16 21.38 10.96
CA LEU A 172 24.51 20.87 10.68
C LEU A 172 25.49 22.04 10.38
N ALA A 173 25.11 22.91 9.44
CA ALA A 173 25.93 24.05 9.08
C ALA A 173 26.18 25.00 10.26
N ALA A 174 25.20 25.20 11.15
CA ALA A 174 25.40 26.01 12.36
C ALA A 174 26.34 25.38 13.35
N LEU A 175 26.26 24.04 13.52
CA LEU A 175 27.16 23.29 14.40
C LEU A 175 28.61 23.25 13.88
N GLU A 176 28.82 23.11 12.57
CA GLU A 176 30.14 23.14 11.94
C GLU A 176 30.83 24.49 12.12
N VAL A 177 30.09 25.60 11.96
CA VAL A 177 30.64 26.94 12.25
C VAL A 177 31.09 27.07 13.72
N GLY A 178 30.31 26.49 14.65
CA GLY A 178 30.67 26.48 16.07
C GLY A 178 32.01 25.76 16.38
N ILE A 179 32.39 24.77 15.56
CA ILE A 179 33.69 24.07 15.70
C ILE A 179 34.84 24.88 15.08
N GLU A 180 34.62 25.47 13.90
CA GLU A 180 35.69 26.18 13.20
C GLU A 180 36.08 27.53 13.86
N TYR A 181 35.14 28.14 14.57
CA TYR A 181 35.34 29.45 15.23
C TYR A 181 34.96 29.38 16.72
N PRO A 182 35.71 28.67 17.56
CA PRO A 182 35.47 28.69 19.00
C PRO A 182 35.79 30.08 19.55
N GLU A 183 34.78 30.95 19.66
CA GLU A 183 34.93 32.25 20.29
C GLU A 183 35.01 32.05 21.79
N ASP A 184 36.19 32.38 22.32
CA ASP A 184 36.56 32.67 23.74
C ASP A 184 35.81 31.87 24.82
N GLU A 185 36.44 30.81 25.38
CA GLU A 185 36.23 30.18 26.71
C GLU A 185 34.78 29.85 27.15
N GLU A 186 33.76 30.00 26.30
CA GLU A 186 32.43 29.52 26.59
C GLU A 186 32.40 27.99 26.46
N THR A 187 31.76 27.33 27.44
CA THR A 187 31.59 25.88 27.40
C THR A 187 30.69 25.50 26.22
N ILE A 188 30.97 24.38 25.55
CA ILE A 188 30.19 23.84 24.43
C ILE A 188 28.69 23.84 24.75
N ALA A 189 28.32 23.64 26.02
CA ALA A 189 26.91 23.67 26.46
C ALA A 189 26.24 25.06 26.31
N ASP A 190 27.01 26.14 26.32
CA ASP A 190 26.50 27.51 26.19
C ASP A 190 26.32 27.94 24.72
N SER A 191 26.98 27.22 23.78
CA SER A 191 26.91 27.49 22.33
C SER A 191 25.90 26.61 21.57
N PHE A 192 25.39 25.53 22.18
CA PHE A 192 24.46 24.61 21.55
C PHE A 192 23.01 25.14 21.57
N ASP A 193 22.52 25.55 20.43
CA ASP A 193 21.12 25.94 20.29
C ASP A 193 20.19 24.73 20.04
N GLU A 194 19.56 24.27 21.10
CA GLU A 194 18.59 23.16 21.05
C GLU A 194 17.41 23.41 20.11
N ALA A 195 17.04 24.67 19.81
CA ALA A 195 15.93 25.00 18.92
C ALA A 195 16.16 24.49 17.51
N LEU A 196 17.43 24.38 17.06
CA LEU A 196 17.80 23.86 15.75
C LEU A 196 17.36 22.42 15.53
N LEU A 197 17.37 21.59 16.58
CA LEU A 197 17.02 20.18 16.51
C LEU A 197 15.57 19.88 16.98
N LYS A 198 14.98 20.70 17.83
CA LYS A 198 13.62 20.47 18.35
C LYS A 198 12.54 20.46 17.26
N LYS A 199 12.65 21.38 16.28
CA LYS A 199 11.69 21.46 15.19
C LYS A 199 11.72 20.22 14.29
N PRO A 200 12.87 19.81 13.70
CA PRO A 200 12.94 18.59 12.90
C PRO A 200 12.61 17.33 13.72
N LEU A 201 12.98 17.25 15.00
CA LEU A 201 12.62 16.16 15.88
C LEU A 201 11.10 15.98 16.01
N SER A 202 10.38 17.08 16.25
CA SER A 202 8.91 17.06 16.33
C SER A 202 8.25 16.60 15.03
N ALA A 203 8.76 17.06 13.89
CA ALA A 203 8.26 16.67 12.57
C ALA A 203 8.51 15.17 12.30
N LEU A 204 9.70 14.66 12.64
CA LEU A 204 10.04 13.23 12.53
C LEU A 204 9.15 12.37 13.43
N GLN A 205 8.85 12.82 14.67
CA GLN A 205 7.95 12.10 15.57
C GLN A 205 6.54 11.96 14.97
N GLN A 206 5.98 13.06 14.43
CA GLN A 206 4.68 13.05 13.80
C GLN A 206 4.65 12.14 12.56
N LEU A 207 5.68 12.22 11.73
CA LEU A 207 5.79 11.43 10.52
C LEU A 207 5.95 9.93 10.84
N ALA A 208 6.78 9.56 11.82
CA ALA A 208 6.93 8.18 12.27
C ALA A 208 5.62 7.61 12.84
N ALA A 209 4.89 8.40 13.66
CA ALA A 209 3.61 8.00 14.23
C ALA A 209 2.52 7.77 13.16
N SER A 210 2.60 8.45 12.00
CA SER A 210 1.64 8.31 10.91
C SER A 210 1.57 6.89 10.33
N TRP A 211 2.64 6.12 10.41
CA TRP A 211 2.73 4.76 9.87
C TRP A 211 1.76 3.79 10.52
N GLN A 212 1.52 3.87 11.82
CA GLN A 212 0.60 2.96 12.51
C GLN A 212 -0.82 3.06 11.94
N THR A 213 -1.27 4.28 11.70
CA THR A 213 -2.57 4.54 11.08
C THR A 213 -2.59 4.09 9.62
N GLU A 214 -1.52 4.35 8.87
CA GLU A 214 -1.45 4.01 7.44
C GLU A 214 -1.46 2.51 7.19
N LYS A 215 -0.76 1.73 8.01
CA LYS A 215 -0.74 0.26 7.90
C LYS A 215 -2.14 -0.35 7.95
N ILE A 216 -3.04 0.24 8.76
CA ILE A 216 -4.43 -0.20 8.88
C ILE A 216 -5.20 0.02 7.57
N TYR A 217 -5.00 1.16 6.90
CA TYR A 217 -5.65 1.45 5.62
C TYR A 217 -5.12 0.61 4.46
N GLN A 218 -3.86 0.17 4.52
CA GLN A 218 -3.24 -0.65 3.48
C GLN A 218 -3.48 -2.14 3.68
N ALA A 219 -3.13 -2.66 4.86
CA ALA A 219 -3.23 -4.09 5.17
C ALA A 219 -4.65 -4.52 5.51
N GLY A 220 -5.48 -3.56 5.97
CA GLY A 220 -6.81 -3.86 6.48
C GLY A 220 -6.80 -4.55 7.85
N VAL A 221 -7.97 -5.05 8.25
CA VAL A 221 -8.20 -5.77 9.50
C VAL A 221 -8.75 -7.16 9.22
N ARG A 222 -8.23 -8.19 9.90
CA ARG A 222 -8.70 -9.57 9.82
C ARG A 222 -9.74 -9.84 10.88
N LEU A 223 -10.99 -10.11 10.45
CA LEU A 223 -12.14 -10.39 11.29
C LEU A 223 -12.52 -11.86 11.17
N VAL A 224 -12.59 -12.57 12.28
CA VAL A 224 -12.99 -13.98 12.29
C VAL A 224 -14.34 -14.12 12.98
N LEU A 225 -15.35 -14.70 12.30
CA LEU A 225 -16.66 -14.99 12.85
C LEU A 225 -16.61 -16.30 13.63
N VAL A 226 -16.86 -16.22 14.94
CA VAL A 226 -16.88 -17.38 15.83
C VAL A 226 -18.24 -17.45 16.54
N GLY A 227 -18.68 -18.62 16.93
CA GLY A 227 -19.92 -18.82 17.66
C GLY A 227 -20.56 -20.17 17.37
N LYS A 228 -21.53 -20.56 18.18
CA LYS A 228 -22.22 -21.86 18.06
C LYS A 228 -22.97 -22.01 16.73
N THR A 229 -23.37 -23.25 16.45
CA THR A 229 -24.26 -23.54 15.31
C THR A 229 -25.56 -22.73 15.48
N ASN A 230 -26.06 -22.14 14.38
CA ASN A 230 -27.24 -21.26 14.37
C ASN A 230 -27.12 -19.94 15.17
N ALA A 231 -25.93 -19.53 15.61
CA ALA A 231 -25.69 -18.21 16.19
C ALA A 231 -25.82 -17.07 15.17
N GLY A 232 -25.92 -17.37 13.88
CA GLY A 232 -26.14 -16.37 12.82
C GLY A 232 -24.90 -15.97 12.03
N LYS A 233 -23.79 -16.73 12.10
CA LYS A 233 -22.52 -16.44 11.40
C LYS A 233 -22.70 -16.20 9.91
N SER A 234 -23.20 -17.19 9.18
CA SER A 234 -23.39 -17.07 7.72
C SER A 234 -24.49 -16.05 7.36
N SER A 235 -25.45 -15.82 8.26
CA SER A 235 -26.45 -14.75 8.06
C SER A 235 -25.80 -13.36 8.19
N LEU A 236 -24.92 -13.15 9.15
CA LEU A 236 -24.17 -11.91 9.31
C LEU A 236 -23.21 -11.70 8.12
N PHE A 237 -22.44 -12.74 7.77
CA PHE A 237 -21.55 -12.71 6.61
C PHE A 237 -22.29 -12.28 5.34
N ASN A 238 -23.41 -12.91 5.03
CA ASN A 238 -24.25 -12.57 3.87
C ASN A 238 -24.90 -11.18 3.97
N ALA A 239 -25.24 -10.71 5.18
CA ALA A 239 -25.80 -9.38 5.36
C ALA A 239 -24.77 -8.29 5.09
N LEU A 240 -23.53 -8.50 5.55
CA LEU A 240 -22.40 -7.60 5.27
C LEU A 240 -22.02 -7.54 3.79
N LEU A 241 -22.14 -8.67 3.08
CA LEU A 241 -21.88 -8.74 1.62
C LEU A 241 -22.96 -8.06 0.78
N LYS A 242 -24.20 -8.02 1.24
CA LYS A 242 -25.35 -7.45 0.46
C LYS A 242 -25.39 -5.93 0.50
N GLU A 243 -24.80 -5.29 1.47
CA GLU A 243 -24.62 -3.85 1.45
C GLU A 243 -23.56 -3.53 0.36
N ASP A 244 -23.64 -2.38 -0.31
CA ASP A 244 -22.69 -1.92 -1.37
C ASP A 244 -21.23 -1.73 -0.86
N ARG A 245 -20.81 -2.57 0.07
CA ARG A 245 -19.52 -2.52 0.78
C ARG A 245 -18.55 -3.61 0.32
N ALA A 246 -19.01 -4.58 -0.48
CA ALA A 246 -18.14 -5.62 -1.00
C ALA A 246 -17.09 -5.02 -1.94
N ILE A 247 -15.83 -5.22 -1.62
CA ILE A 247 -14.72 -4.91 -2.51
C ILE A 247 -14.68 -6.02 -3.55
N VAL A 248 -15.13 -5.70 -4.79
CA VAL A 248 -15.15 -6.67 -5.89
C VAL A 248 -13.71 -6.91 -6.33
N SER A 249 -13.17 -8.08 -6.05
CA SER A 249 -11.92 -8.55 -6.63
C SER A 249 -12.23 -9.47 -7.81
N ASP A 250 -11.79 -9.08 -9.02
CA ASP A 250 -11.93 -9.88 -10.25
C ASP A 250 -11.03 -11.13 -10.29
N ILE A 251 -10.40 -11.50 -9.18
CA ILE A 251 -9.52 -12.67 -9.09
C ILE A 251 -10.37 -13.91 -8.81
N HIS A 252 -10.96 -14.46 -9.87
CA HIS A 252 -11.53 -15.79 -9.86
C HIS A 252 -10.37 -16.81 -9.82
N GLY A 253 -10.16 -17.49 -8.68
CA GLY A 253 -9.38 -18.72 -8.76
C GLY A 253 -8.48 -19.16 -7.63
N THR A 254 -8.50 -18.59 -6.42
CA THR A 254 -7.64 -19.06 -5.32
C THR A 254 -8.37 -19.53 -4.06
N THR A 255 -9.70 -19.53 -4.05
CA THR A 255 -10.49 -19.87 -2.86
C THR A 255 -11.16 -21.23 -3.01
N ARG A 256 -10.46 -22.33 -2.68
CA ARG A 256 -11.08 -23.67 -2.55
C ARG A 256 -11.41 -24.06 -1.10
N ASP A 257 -10.96 -23.32 -0.08
CA ASP A 257 -11.03 -23.79 1.30
C ASP A 257 -11.64 -22.83 2.34
N TRP A 258 -11.96 -21.52 2.01
CA TRP A 258 -12.51 -20.57 2.98
C TRP A 258 -13.55 -19.65 2.34
N LEU A 259 -14.61 -19.33 3.11
CA LEU A 259 -15.46 -18.18 2.80
C LEU A 259 -14.75 -16.93 3.31
N GLU A 260 -14.03 -16.25 2.42
CA GLU A 260 -13.36 -14.99 2.67
C GLU A 260 -14.07 -13.89 1.88
N ALA A 261 -14.29 -12.76 2.52
CA ALA A 261 -14.81 -11.56 1.88
C ALA A 261 -14.00 -10.34 2.29
N GLU A 262 -13.77 -9.46 1.32
CA GLU A 262 -13.20 -8.14 1.57
C GLU A 262 -14.30 -7.09 1.54
N LEU A 263 -14.39 -6.29 2.59
CA LEU A 263 -15.39 -5.23 2.75
C LEU A 263 -14.72 -3.90 3.09
N ASP A 264 -15.39 -2.80 2.75
CA ASP A 264 -14.96 -1.47 3.18
C ASP A 264 -15.65 -1.08 4.50
N PHE A 265 -14.87 -1.02 5.58
CA PHE A 265 -15.31 -0.54 6.89
C PHE A 265 -14.86 0.92 7.08
N LYS A 266 -15.60 1.85 6.50
CA LYS A 266 -15.33 3.30 6.57
C LYS A 266 -13.91 3.67 6.08
N GLY A 267 -13.50 3.07 4.97
CA GLY A 267 -12.21 3.28 4.34
C GLY A 267 -11.12 2.30 4.77
N ILE A 268 -11.39 1.44 5.75
CA ILE A 268 -10.48 0.36 6.19
C ILE A 268 -10.88 -0.94 5.49
N PRO A 269 -9.99 -1.62 4.75
CA PRO A 269 -10.28 -2.95 4.22
C PRO A 269 -10.52 -3.94 5.37
N ALA A 270 -11.63 -4.67 5.36
CA ALA A 270 -11.96 -5.69 6.34
C ALA A 270 -12.01 -7.07 5.67
N HIS A 271 -11.12 -7.95 6.07
CA HIS A 271 -11.08 -9.35 5.63
C HIS A 271 -11.88 -10.20 6.61
N ILE A 272 -13.03 -10.69 6.18
CA ILE A 272 -13.93 -11.46 7.04
C ILE A 272 -13.84 -12.94 6.68
N PHE A 273 -13.59 -13.76 7.72
CA PHE A 273 -13.49 -15.22 7.61
C PHE A 273 -14.66 -15.89 8.35
N ASP A 274 -15.47 -16.71 7.65
CA ASP A 274 -16.53 -17.51 8.27
C ASP A 274 -16.03 -18.92 8.62
N THR A 275 -15.92 -19.20 9.93
CA THR A 275 -15.52 -20.53 10.41
C THR A 275 -16.59 -21.62 10.22
N ALA A 276 -17.82 -21.27 9.90
CA ALA A 276 -18.92 -22.23 9.67
C ALA A 276 -18.79 -22.98 8.33
N GLY A 277 -18.14 -22.38 7.33
CA GLY A 277 -17.88 -23.02 6.02
C GLY A 277 -16.95 -24.25 6.10
N LEU A 278 -16.26 -24.45 7.21
CA LEU A 278 -15.33 -25.57 7.42
C LEU A 278 -16.00 -26.91 7.76
N ARG A 279 -17.32 -26.95 7.98
CA ARG A 279 -18.04 -28.15 8.41
C ARG A 279 -18.78 -28.92 7.31
N ALA A 280 -18.58 -28.60 6.04
CA ALA A 280 -19.39 -29.11 4.94
C ALA A 280 -18.76 -30.27 4.17
N THR A 281 -18.13 -31.28 4.82
CA THR A 281 -17.92 -32.61 4.22
C THR A 281 -17.74 -33.66 5.33
N GLU A 282 -18.51 -34.73 5.22
CA GLU A 282 -18.53 -35.87 6.14
C GLU A 282 -17.20 -36.64 6.13
N ASP A 283 -16.85 -37.19 7.30
CA ASP A 283 -15.80 -38.15 7.57
C ASP A 283 -14.32 -37.77 7.29
N THR A 284 -13.56 -37.58 8.36
CA THR A 284 -12.09 -37.36 8.50
C THR A 284 -11.58 -35.93 8.63
N ILE A 285 -12.40 -34.88 8.45
CA ILE A 285 -11.97 -33.46 8.39
C ILE A 285 -12.26 -32.72 9.71
N GLU A 286 -12.96 -33.32 10.66
CA GLU A 286 -13.38 -32.63 11.89
C GLU A 286 -12.18 -32.17 12.74
N ALA A 287 -11.13 -32.98 12.86
CA ALA A 287 -9.91 -32.61 13.58
C ALA A 287 -9.09 -31.52 12.86
N ILE A 288 -9.01 -31.60 11.54
CA ILE A 288 -8.33 -30.59 10.69
C ILE A 288 -9.09 -29.27 10.70
N GLY A 289 -10.43 -29.30 10.67
CA GLY A 289 -11.29 -28.11 10.75
C GLY A 289 -11.18 -27.37 12.08
N VAL A 290 -11.05 -28.10 13.19
CA VAL A 290 -10.88 -27.51 14.54
C VAL A 290 -9.49 -26.86 14.66
N GLN A 291 -8.43 -27.53 14.22
CA GLN A 291 -7.07 -27.00 14.29
C GLN A 291 -6.91 -25.74 13.43
N ARG A 292 -7.47 -25.74 12.23
CA ARG A 292 -7.47 -24.59 11.33
C ARG A 292 -8.30 -23.41 11.87
N SER A 293 -9.44 -23.69 12.55
CA SER A 293 -10.23 -22.63 13.23
C SER A 293 -9.44 -21.97 14.36
N VAL A 294 -8.62 -22.73 15.09
CA VAL A 294 -7.73 -22.21 16.13
C VAL A 294 -6.64 -21.32 15.51
N GLU A 295 -6.05 -21.75 14.40
CA GLU A 295 -5.03 -20.97 13.67
C GLU A 295 -5.62 -19.63 13.15
N LEU A 296 -6.84 -19.64 12.61
CA LEU A 296 -7.52 -18.41 12.17
C LEU A 296 -7.79 -17.45 13.32
N VAL A 297 -8.30 -17.97 14.45
CA VAL A 297 -8.57 -17.14 15.63
C VAL A 297 -7.27 -16.55 16.18
N SER A 298 -6.16 -17.29 16.16
CA SER A 298 -4.85 -16.80 16.61
C SER A 298 -4.24 -15.76 15.67
N ALA A 299 -4.61 -15.78 14.38
CA ALA A 299 -4.16 -14.82 13.37
C ALA A 299 -5.14 -13.64 13.17
N ALA A 300 -6.27 -13.62 13.88
CA ALA A 300 -7.27 -12.57 13.79
C ALA A 300 -6.82 -11.30 14.51
N ASP A 301 -7.06 -10.15 13.89
CA ASP A 301 -6.91 -8.86 14.56
C ASP A 301 -8.08 -8.59 15.52
N ILE A 302 -9.30 -9.04 15.15
CA ILE A 302 -10.50 -8.98 16.01
C ILE A 302 -11.33 -10.26 15.81
N VAL A 303 -11.79 -10.82 16.90
CA VAL A 303 -12.76 -11.92 16.93
C VAL A 303 -14.16 -11.37 17.10
N LEU A 304 -15.07 -11.67 16.17
CA LEU A 304 -16.50 -11.40 16.31
C LEU A 304 -17.16 -12.66 16.86
N TYR A 305 -17.48 -12.67 18.17
CA TYR A 305 -18.12 -13.80 18.82
C TYR A 305 -19.65 -13.65 18.82
N LEU A 306 -20.31 -14.50 17.99
CA LEU A 306 -21.75 -14.41 17.79
C LEU A 306 -22.52 -15.25 18.80
N ILE A 307 -23.49 -14.62 19.46
CA ILE A 307 -24.44 -15.24 20.38
C ILE A 307 -25.87 -15.01 19.85
N ASP A 308 -26.73 -16.02 19.94
CA ASP A 308 -28.14 -15.85 19.64
C ASP A 308 -28.77 -14.96 20.75
N GLY A 309 -29.05 -13.70 20.44
CA GLY A 309 -29.58 -12.73 21.40
C GLY A 309 -30.94 -13.08 22.03
N THR A 310 -31.62 -14.10 21.49
CA THR A 310 -32.91 -14.58 22.08
C THR A 310 -32.72 -15.58 23.24
N LYS A 311 -31.48 -15.90 23.60
CA LYS A 311 -31.11 -16.89 24.61
C LYS A 311 -29.98 -16.38 25.49
N PRO A 312 -29.94 -16.73 26.76
CA PRO A 312 -28.82 -16.39 27.61
C PRO A 312 -27.53 -17.09 27.11
N PRO A 313 -26.35 -16.45 27.21
CA PRO A 313 -25.07 -17.08 26.92
C PRO A 313 -24.88 -18.34 27.80
N THR A 314 -24.24 -19.35 27.21
CA THR A 314 -23.93 -20.60 27.94
C THR A 314 -22.56 -20.49 28.62
N GLU A 315 -22.24 -21.45 29.52
CA GLU A 315 -20.92 -21.53 30.15
C GLU A 315 -19.80 -21.72 29.13
N GLU A 316 -20.06 -22.45 28.04
CA GLU A 316 -19.06 -22.63 26.95
C GLU A 316 -18.79 -21.32 26.22
N ASP A 317 -19.81 -20.47 25.99
CA ASP A 317 -19.65 -19.16 25.38
C ASP A 317 -18.76 -18.29 26.28
N SER A 318 -19.04 -18.27 27.59
CA SER A 318 -18.24 -17.53 28.58
C SER A 318 -16.78 -18.05 28.61
N ALA A 319 -16.60 -19.37 28.66
CA ALA A 319 -15.29 -19.97 28.71
C ALA A 319 -14.45 -19.70 27.45
N PHE A 320 -15.05 -19.68 26.26
CA PHE A 320 -14.34 -19.28 25.03
C PHE A 320 -13.92 -17.81 25.07
N ILE A 321 -14.85 -16.91 25.40
CA ILE A 321 -14.60 -15.46 25.44
C ILE A 321 -13.49 -15.13 26.43
N GLU A 322 -13.50 -15.75 27.62
CA GLU A 322 -12.50 -15.50 28.67
C GLU A 322 -11.11 -16.06 28.34
N ARG A 323 -11.02 -17.15 27.57
CA ARG A 323 -9.75 -17.76 27.15
C ARG A 323 -9.14 -17.09 25.91
N ASN A 324 -9.92 -16.33 25.17
CA ASN A 324 -9.46 -15.67 23.95
C ASN A 324 -8.51 -14.53 24.31
N THR A 325 -7.37 -14.46 23.63
CA THR A 325 -6.32 -13.44 23.83
C THR A 325 -6.38 -12.29 22.81
N ALA A 326 -7.04 -12.53 21.67
CA ALA A 326 -7.21 -11.50 20.65
C ALA A 326 -8.31 -10.50 21.07
N PRO A 327 -8.29 -9.24 20.60
CA PRO A 327 -9.40 -8.32 20.74
C PRO A 327 -10.72 -8.97 20.31
N LEU A 328 -11.80 -8.81 21.08
CA LEU A 328 -13.05 -9.53 20.86
C LEU A 328 -14.25 -8.59 21.00
N ILE A 329 -15.21 -8.74 20.08
CA ILE A 329 -16.53 -8.09 20.15
C ILE A 329 -17.59 -9.19 20.30
N ILE A 330 -18.46 -9.05 21.31
CA ILE A 330 -19.63 -9.91 21.47
C ILE A 330 -20.74 -9.39 20.55
N VAL A 331 -21.22 -10.23 19.64
CA VAL A 331 -22.27 -9.89 18.69
C VAL A 331 -23.55 -10.65 19.06
N GLN A 332 -24.51 -9.95 19.68
CA GLN A 332 -25.83 -10.50 19.97
C GLN A 332 -26.72 -10.40 18.72
N THR A 333 -26.95 -11.54 18.07
CA THR A 333 -27.72 -11.61 16.82
C THR A 333 -29.23 -11.69 17.05
N LYS A 334 -30.02 -11.60 15.97
CA LYS A 334 -31.50 -11.76 15.95
C LYS A 334 -32.25 -10.71 16.78
N ALA A 335 -31.76 -9.48 16.81
CA ALA A 335 -32.42 -8.36 17.49
C ALA A 335 -33.81 -8.04 16.94
N ASP A 336 -34.19 -8.54 15.77
CA ASP A 336 -35.55 -8.46 15.20
C ASP A 336 -36.57 -9.31 15.95
N LYS A 337 -36.14 -10.22 16.85
CA LYS A 337 -37.03 -11.09 17.61
C LYS A 337 -37.34 -10.57 19.03
N GLY A 338 -36.76 -9.46 19.44
CA GLY A 338 -36.94 -8.86 20.76
C GLY A 338 -35.65 -8.24 21.30
N GLN A 339 -35.72 -7.71 22.52
CA GLN A 339 -34.51 -7.23 23.18
C GLN A 339 -33.58 -8.40 23.51
N PRO A 340 -32.25 -8.22 23.34
CA PRO A 340 -31.31 -9.27 23.63
C PRO A 340 -31.26 -9.59 25.13
N GLU A 341 -31.02 -10.85 25.45
CA GLU A 341 -30.78 -11.29 26.80
C GLU A 341 -29.55 -10.60 27.42
N PRO A 342 -29.62 -10.19 28.69
CA PRO A 342 -28.50 -9.51 29.34
C PRO A 342 -27.27 -10.39 29.41
N LEU A 343 -26.10 -9.80 29.15
CA LEU A 343 -24.83 -10.49 29.30
C LEU A 343 -24.48 -10.70 30.79
N PRO A 344 -23.92 -11.87 31.15
CA PRO A 344 -23.36 -12.09 32.48
C PRO A 344 -22.34 -11.00 32.86
N ALA A 345 -22.24 -10.72 34.17
CA ALA A 345 -21.36 -9.65 34.69
C ALA A 345 -19.90 -9.82 34.21
N ALA A 346 -19.42 -11.05 34.12
CA ALA A 346 -18.07 -11.35 33.65
C ALA A 346 -17.82 -10.95 32.16
N LEU A 347 -18.88 -10.94 31.35
CA LEU A 347 -18.78 -10.61 29.91
C LEU A 347 -19.04 -9.13 29.62
N GLN A 348 -19.58 -8.35 30.57
CA GLN A 348 -19.88 -6.92 30.37
C GLN A 348 -18.65 -6.04 30.16
N ARG A 349 -17.45 -6.56 30.44
CA ARG A 349 -16.17 -5.88 30.17
C ARG A 349 -15.81 -5.84 28.71
N TYR A 350 -16.39 -6.70 27.87
CA TYR A 350 -16.13 -6.74 26.45
C TYR A 350 -17.06 -5.83 25.68
N PRO A 351 -16.60 -5.21 24.58
CA PRO A 351 -17.51 -4.51 23.67
C PRO A 351 -18.62 -5.45 23.19
N ALA A 352 -19.85 -4.99 23.23
CA ALA A 352 -21.00 -5.78 22.80
C ALA A 352 -21.89 -5.00 21.85
N VAL A 353 -22.33 -5.63 20.77
CA VAL A 353 -23.21 -5.05 19.76
C VAL A 353 -24.40 -5.97 19.53
N SER A 354 -25.60 -5.40 19.58
CA SER A 354 -26.82 -6.11 19.21
C SER A 354 -27.23 -5.76 17.78
N LEU A 355 -27.49 -6.79 16.96
CA LEU A 355 -27.84 -6.59 15.54
C LEU A 355 -28.84 -7.61 15.02
N SER A 356 -29.47 -7.27 13.90
CA SER A 356 -30.26 -8.19 13.09
C SER A 356 -29.73 -8.24 11.65
N SER A 357 -29.17 -9.37 11.28
CA SER A 357 -28.77 -9.65 9.88
C SER A 357 -29.96 -9.66 8.89
N LYS A 358 -31.19 -9.77 9.37
CA LYS A 358 -32.40 -9.78 8.56
C LYS A 358 -32.83 -8.36 8.17
N THR A 359 -32.74 -7.41 9.09
CA THR A 359 -33.21 -6.03 8.92
C THR A 359 -32.10 -5.04 8.64
N GLY A 360 -30.84 -5.42 8.87
CA GLY A 360 -29.68 -4.53 8.81
C GLY A 360 -29.45 -3.71 10.08
N ALA A 361 -30.40 -3.71 11.02
CA ALA A 361 -30.27 -2.93 12.25
C ALA A 361 -29.02 -3.34 13.05
N GLY A 362 -28.23 -2.38 13.50
CA GLY A 362 -27.02 -2.58 14.29
C GLY A 362 -25.75 -2.92 13.49
N LEU A 363 -25.81 -3.08 12.16
CA LEU A 363 -24.61 -3.34 11.35
C LEU A 363 -23.65 -2.14 11.37
N ASP A 364 -24.16 -0.92 11.26
CA ASP A 364 -23.32 0.29 11.36
C ASP A 364 -22.63 0.42 12.72
N VAL A 365 -23.35 0.06 13.81
CA VAL A 365 -22.77 0.06 15.16
C VAL A 365 -21.65 -0.98 15.28
N LEU A 366 -21.81 -2.15 14.66
CA LEU A 366 -20.74 -3.17 14.61
C LEU A 366 -19.50 -2.62 13.89
N ILE A 367 -19.69 -1.99 12.73
CA ILE A 367 -18.60 -1.40 11.96
C ILE A 367 -17.90 -0.30 12.75
N ASP A 368 -18.67 0.60 13.40
CA ASP A 368 -18.11 1.65 14.24
C ASP A 368 -17.31 1.09 15.43
N THR A 369 -17.79 0.00 16.02
CA THR A 369 -17.09 -0.66 17.11
C THR A 369 -15.79 -1.29 16.64
N VAL A 370 -15.79 -1.96 15.46
CA VAL A 370 -14.57 -2.52 14.83
C VAL A 370 -13.58 -1.42 14.55
N VAL A 371 -14.00 -0.36 13.83
CA VAL A 371 -13.15 0.77 13.47
C VAL A 371 -12.58 1.43 14.74
N GLY A 372 -13.42 1.64 15.77
CA GLY A 372 -13.00 2.21 17.05
C GLY A 372 -11.91 1.38 17.73
N LEU A 373 -12.03 0.05 17.75
CA LEU A 373 -11.02 -0.84 18.36
C LEU A 373 -9.70 -0.82 17.58
N VAL A 374 -9.77 -0.86 16.24
CA VAL A 374 -8.58 -0.88 15.38
C VAL A 374 -7.83 0.45 15.45
N THR A 375 -8.54 1.55 15.66
CA THR A 375 -7.95 2.90 15.71
C THR A 375 -7.66 3.41 17.12
N ALA A 376 -8.05 2.69 18.17
CA ALA A 376 -7.86 3.11 19.56
C ALA A 376 -6.38 3.34 19.93
N ASP A 377 -5.49 2.53 19.38
CA ASP A 377 -4.04 2.61 19.63
C ASP A 377 -3.31 3.55 18.65
N THR A 378 -4.04 4.21 17.72
CA THR A 378 -3.41 5.16 16.80
C THR A 378 -3.30 6.53 17.46
N ALA A 379 -2.06 7.04 17.54
CA ALA A 379 -1.75 8.31 18.22
C ALA A 379 -2.30 9.57 17.54
N LEU A 380 -2.90 9.45 16.34
CA LEU A 380 -3.41 10.56 15.57
C LEU A 380 -4.91 10.44 15.29
N PRO A 381 -5.71 11.52 15.47
CA PRO A 381 -7.10 11.53 15.05
C PRO A 381 -7.22 11.26 13.55
N MET A 382 -8.15 10.39 13.14
CA MET A 382 -8.41 10.02 11.73
C MET A 382 -8.67 11.23 10.81
N GLN A 383 -9.07 12.38 11.34
CA GLN A 383 -9.42 13.60 10.59
C GLN A 383 -8.22 14.50 10.28
N ASN A 384 -7.08 14.35 10.95
CA ASN A 384 -5.87 15.10 10.67
C ASN A 384 -4.94 14.27 9.78
N ALA A 385 -5.38 14.01 8.55
CA ALA A 385 -4.57 13.38 7.53
C ALA A 385 -3.51 14.36 7.00
N GLY A 386 -2.51 14.64 7.84
CA GLY A 386 -1.23 15.15 7.44
C GLY A 386 -0.54 14.18 6.48
N VAL A 387 0.69 14.46 6.15
CA VAL A 387 1.53 13.55 5.36
C VAL A 387 1.71 12.24 6.13
N SER A 388 1.48 11.10 5.48
CA SER A 388 1.68 9.77 6.06
C SER A 388 2.64 8.93 5.23
N LEU A 389 3.50 8.16 5.92
CA LEU A 389 4.43 7.22 5.30
C LEU A 389 3.64 6.08 4.63
N GLY A 390 4.11 5.63 3.45
CA GLY A 390 3.44 4.62 2.66
C GLY A 390 4.01 3.21 2.81
N THR A 391 5.25 3.07 3.26
CA THR A 391 5.93 1.76 3.29
C THR A 391 6.71 1.55 4.59
N GLU A 392 6.94 0.27 4.94
CA GLU A 392 7.75 -0.10 6.10
C GLU A 392 9.19 0.41 5.95
N ARG A 393 9.74 0.36 4.75
CA ARG A 393 11.07 0.93 4.44
C ARG A 393 11.15 2.42 4.78
N GLN A 394 10.15 3.22 4.38
CA GLN A 394 10.08 4.64 4.71
C GLN A 394 10.01 4.83 6.23
N LYS A 395 9.20 4.01 6.92
CA LYS A 395 9.09 4.03 8.39
C LYS A 395 10.42 3.72 9.07
N GLU A 396 11.13 2.68 8.65
CA GLU A 396 12.43 2.31 9.19
C GLU A 396 13.44 3.46 9.05
N ALA A 397 13.57 4.03 7.87
CA ALA A 397 14.48 5.14 7.60
C ALA A 397 14.11 6.41 8.42
N VAL A 398 12.83 6.76 8.52
CA VAL A 398 12.36 7.88 9.35
C VAL A 398 12.57 7.59 10.83
N THR A 399 12.44 6.34 11.28
CA THR A 399 12.71 5.97 12.67
C THR A 399 14.20 6.12 12.99
N THR A 400 15.09 5.67 12.11
CA THR A 400 16.55 5.90 12.25
C THR A 400 16.84 7.39 12.34
N ALA A 401 16.32 8.22 11.43
CA ALA A 401 16.50 9.67 11.47
C ALA A 401 15.99 10.30 12.78
N LEU A 402 14.84 9.81 13.28
CA LEU A 402 14.26 10.25 14.56
C LEU A 402 15.17 9.93 15.74
N GLU A 403 15.70 8.71 15.80
CA GLU A 403 16.58 8.24 16.86
C GLU A 403 17.90 9.00 16.85
N SER A 404 18.54 9.17 15.68
CA SER A 404 19.79 9.93 15.53
C SER A 404 19.59 11.41 15.87
N THR A 405 18.48 12.05 15.44
CA THR A 405 18.17 13.45 15.82
C THR A 405 17.92 13.61 17.32
N ARG A 406 17.26 12.62 17.96
CA ARG A 406 17.03 12.64 19.41
C ARG A 406 18.36 12.50 20.16
N HIS A 407 19.22 11.58 19.74
CA HIS A 407 20.53 11.36 20.32
C HIS A 407 21.43 12.60 20.17
N ALA A 408 21.43 13.24 19.01
CA ALA A 408 22.12 14.52 18.79
C ALA A 408 21.65 15.61 19.76
N LEU A 409 20.33 15.74 19.99
CA LEU A 409 19.78 16.70 20.94
C LEU A 409 20.22 16.39 22.39
N GLU A 410 20.14 15.12 22.81
CA GLU A 410 20.52 14.66 24.12
C GLU A 410 22.04 14.84 24.36
N ALA A 411 22.89 14.55 23.38
CA ALA A 411 24.31 14.73 23.40
C ALA A 411 24.69 16.22 23.59
N GLY A 412 24.06 17.10 22.76
CA GLY A 412 24.28 18.54 22.85
C GLY A 412 23.90 19.12 24.23
N LEU A 413 22.72 18.75 24.76
CA LEU A 413 22.26 19.17 26.09
C LEU A 413 23.15 18.62 27.24
N SER A 414 23.77 17.48 27.03
CA SER A 414 24.67 16.85 28.02
C SER A 414 26.12 17.38 27.93
N GLY A 415 26.42 18.30 27.02
CA GLY A 415 27.76 18.88 26.85
C GLY A 415 28.77 17.93 26.18
N TYR A 416 28.31 16.96 25.40
CA TYR A 416 29.20 16.14 24.57
C TYR A 416 29.88 16.99 23.48
N PRO A 417 31.06 16.56 22.96
CA PRO A 417 31.72 17.27 21.88
C PRO A 417 30.82 17.46 20.67
N LEU A 418 30.85 18.63 20.03
CA LEU A 418 30.01 18.95 18.86
C LEU A 418 30.21 17.99 17.67
N ASP A 419 31.43 17.42 17.54
CA ASP A 419 31.71 16.38 16.55
C ASP A 419 30.76 15.18 16.66
N ALA A 420 30.44 14.74 17.89
CA ALA A 420 29.50 13.65 18.11
C ALA A 420 28.06 14.05 17.74
N VAL A 421 27.66 15.29 18.04
CA VAL A 421 26.37 15.84 17.68
C VAL A 421 26.22 15.93 16.14
N ILE A 422 27.28 16.41 15.46
CA ILE A 422 27.35 16.50 14.00
C ILE A 422 27.19 15.13 13.38
N GLN A 423 27.91 14.12 13.86
CA GLN A 423 27.80 12.75 13.32
C GLN A 423 26.37 12.20 13.38
N ASP A 424 25.66 12.41 14.49
CA ASP A 424 24.27 11.98 14.64
C ASP A 424 23.34 12.73 13.67
N VAL A 425 23.55 14.04 13.46
CA VAL A 425 22.76 14.83 12.51
C VAL A 425 23.03 14.37 11.06
N GLU A 426 24.29 14.08 10.71
CA GLU A 426 24.66 13.54 9.39
C GLU A 426 23.97 12.19 9.15
N GLU A 427 23.95 11.30 10.15
CA GLU A 427 23.26 10.01 10.06
C GLU A 427 21.75 10.21 9.83
N ALA A 428 21.13 11.17 10.52
CA ALA A 428 19.73 11.51 10.32
C ALA A 428 19.46 11.99 8.88
N VAL A 429 20.29 12.88 8.33
CA VAL A 429 20.20 13.37 6.94
C VAL A 429 20.39 12.24 5.96
N HIS A 430 21.37 11.36 6.20
CA HIS A 430 21.64 10.19 5.35
C HIS A 430 20.44 9.22 5.33
N ALA A 431 19.84 8.94 6.50
CA ALA A 431 18.65 8.09 6.61
C ALA A 431 17.48 8.68 5.83
N LEU A 432 17.23 9.99 5.91
CA LEU A 432 16.20 10.67 5.11
C LEU A 432 16.49 10.65 3.60
N GLY A 433 17.76 10.77 3.20
CA GLY A 433 18.19 10.61 1.80
C GLY A 433 17.86 9.22 1.24
N SER A 434 17.84 8.19 2.08
CA SER A 434 17.42 6.84 1.67
C SER A 434 15.91 6.75 1.39
N VAL A 435 15.08 7.59 2.03
CA VAL A 435 13.64 7.63 1.77
C VAL A 435 13.35 8.13 0.35
N THR A 436 14.01 9.20 -0.07
CA THR A 436 13.82 9.82 -1.38
C THR A 436 14.57 9.13 -2.51
N GLY A 437 15.63 8.37 -2.16
CA GLY A 437 16.49 7.65 -3.11
C GLY A 437 17.73 8.43 -3.54
N GLU A 438 18.10 9.51 -2.86
CA GLU A 438 19.39 10.17 -3.04
C GLU A 438 20.51 9.26 -2.56
N VAL A 439 20.32 8.64 -1.41
CA VAL A 439 21.16 7.56 -0.89
C VAL A 439 20.47 6.24 -1.24
N ARG A 440 21.15 5.39 -1.98
CA ARG A 440 20.57 4.13 -2.50
C ARG A 440 21.60 3.01 -2.54
N SER A 441 21.14 1.79 -2.28
CA SER A 441 21.85 0.56 -2.60
C SER A 441 21.07 -0.23 -3.65
N ASP A 442 21.77 -1.08 -4.39
CA ASP A 442 21.14 -1.96 -5.39
C ASP A 442 20.10 -2.89 -4.73
N ASP A 443 20.35 -3.36 -3.51
CA ASP A 443 19.43 -4.23 -2.76
C ASP A 443 18.09 -3.55 -2.47
N ILE A 444 18.12 -2.25 -2.11
CA ILE A 444 16.89 -1.46 -1.87
C ILE A 444 16.09 -1.34 -3.16
N LEU A 445 16.74 -1.00 -4.26
CA LEU A 445 16.10 -0.88 -5.57
C LEU A 445 15.49 -2.22 -6.01
N ASP A 446 16.22 -3.31 -5.84
CA ASP A 446 15.75 -4.66 -6.14
C ASP A 446 14.49 -5.01 -5.34
N LYS A 447 14.48 -4.73 -4.05
CA LYS A 447 13.33 -4.99 -3.17
C LYS A 447 12.10 -4.18 -3.57
N ILE A 448 12.27 -2.91 -3.96
CA ILE A 448 11.17 -2.05 -4.38
C ILE A 448 10.60 -2.54 -5.72
N PHE A 449 11.43 -2.65 -6.75
CA PHE A 449 10.95 -2.84 -8.12
C PHE A 449 10.56 -4.28 -8.45
N SER A 450 11.15 -5.29 -7.79
CA SER A 450 10.72 -6.69 -7.94
C SER A 450 9.26 -6.95 -7.53
N GLY A 451 8.72 -6.12 -6.64
CA GLY A 451 7.33 -6.19 -6.20
C GLY A 451 6.30 -5.65 -7.19
N PHE A 452 6.72 -5.02 -8.28
CA PHE A 452 5.82 -4.45 -9.28
C PHE A 452 5.33 -5.48 -10.30
N CYS A 453 4.24 -5.14 -10.99
CA CYS A 453 3.81 -5.87 -12.17
C CYS A 453 4.73 -5.58 -13.37
N VAL A 454 4.81 -6.53 -14.32
CA VAL A 454 5.44 -6.31 -15.64
C VAL A 454 4.65 -5.23 -16.39
N GLY A 455 5.36 -4.26 -16.99
CA GLY A 455 4.73 -3.13 -17.68
C GLY A 455 4.52 -1.86 -16.83
N LYS A 456 5.02 -1.90 -15.57
CA LYS A 456 5.07 -0.74 -14.64
C LYS A 456 6.50 -0.33 -14.34
#